data_d3e510e289ad6708b4d92433a2510544
#
_entry.id   d3e510e289ad6708b4d92433a2510544
#
_cell.length_a   1.000
_cell.length_b   1.000
_cell.length_c   1.000
_cell.angle_alpha   90.00
_cell.angle_beta   90.00
_cell.angle_gamma   90.00
#
_symmetry.space_group_name_H-M   'P 1'
#
loop_
_entity.id
_entity.type
_entity.pdbx_description
1 polymer ?
#
loop_
_entity_poly.entity_id
_entity_poly.type
_entity_poly.pdbx_seq_one_letter_code
_entity_poly.pdbx_strand_id
1 'polypeptide(L)'
;MVNRIISFIASILLSVATTAQTDCYYTKYFNDKALVEKAEKWKAETQAWGGVFTKAKPHASVNATDFYLQYQKNKEEWDKLFKWLQETDLLTVPKGKMKLEDTEITISVEDSRNEPLEKRKTESHHHNCDFMIVVKGIERFGHLDHFSCTTKGQWKPDVIRYDYDKSKTRFYDSTPNEFLIFFPDDWHIAKIANDTKDQEIRVIVAKVRYCP
;
A
#
# COMPACT_ATOMS: atom_id res chain seq x y z
N MET A 1 -9.50 5.14 -68.58
CA MET A 1 -8.68 4.33 -67.68
C MET A 1 -8.40 5.17 -66.43
N VAL A 2 -9.10 4.93 -65.35
CA VAL A 2 -8.98 5.67 -64.10
C VAL A 2 -8.37 4.75 -63.09
N ASN A 3 -7.10 4.98 -62.73
CA ASN A 3 -6.40 4.25 -61.69
C ASN A 3 -6.90 4.71 -60.30
N ARG A 4 -7.59 3.81 -59.59
CA ARG A 4 -7.90 4.00 -58.17
C ARG A 4 -6.69 3.57 -57.35
N ILE A 5 -6.06 4.54 -56.73
CA ILE A 5 -5.06 4.30 -55.68
C ILE A 5 -5.83 4.01 -54.39
N ILE A 6 -5.77 2.76 -53.95
CA ILE A 6 -6.30 2.34 -52.67
C ILE A 6 -5.19 2.60 -51.63
N SER A 7 -5.41 3.63 -50.82
CA SER A 7 -4.51 3.96 -49.70
C SER A 7 -4.86 3.04 -48.52
N PHE A 8 -4.01 2.09 -48.23
CA PHE A 8 -4.07 1.28 -47.01
C PHE A 8 -3.50 2.10 -45.86
N ILE A 9 -4.37 2.65 -45.02
CA ILE A 9 -3.98 3.17 -43.73
C ILE A 9 -3.87 1.97 -42.80
N ALA A 10 -2.65 1.51 -42.58
CA ALA A 10 -2.34 0.54 -41.51
C ALA A 10 -2.39 1.26 -40.18
N SER A 11 -3.50 1.13 -39.48
CA SER A 11 -3.58 1.54 -38.07
C SER A 11 -2.69 0.61 -37.25
N ILE A 12 -1.49 1.08 -36.93
CA ILE A 12 -0.64 0.45 -35.95
C ILE A 12 -1.29 0.71 -34.58
N LEU A 13 -2.08 -0.26 -34.13
CA LEU A 13 -2.45 -0.37 -32.72
C LEU A 13 -1.18 -0.71 -31.95
N LEU A 14 -0.54 0.32 -31.40
CA LEU A 14 0.49 0.16 -30.38
C LEU A 14 -0.23 -0.38 -29.13
N SER A 15 -0.36 -1.70 -29.04
CA SER A 15 -0.68 -2.34 -27.79
C SER A 15 0.52 -2.09 -26.86
N VAL A 16 0.39 -1.08 -26.00
CA VAL A 16 1.24 -0.99 -24.81
C VAL A 16 0.87 -2.22 -23.98
N ALA A 17 1.55 -3.32 -24.26
CA ALA A 17 1.61 -4.42 -23.32
C ALA A 17 2.37 -3.85 -22.12
N THR A 18 1.62 -3.31 -21.16
CA THR A 18 2.10 -3.27 -19.79
C THR A 18 2.32 -4.72 -19.43
N THR A 19 3.57 -5.17 -19.54
CA THR A 19 4.02 -6.38 -18.88
C THR A 19 3.86 -6.09 -17.39
N ALA A 20 2.65 -6.34 -16.87
CA ALA A 20 2.44 -6.51 -15.46
C ALA A 20 3.35 -7.68 -15.10
N GLN A 21 4.53 -7.35 -14.57
CA GLN A 21 5.38 -8.32 -13.95
C GLN A 21 4.53 -8.89 -12.83
N THR A 22 4.01 -10.10 -13.05
CA THR A 22 3.18 -10.82 -12.10
C THR A 22 4.09 -11.15 -10.94
N ASP A 23 4.11 -10.30 -9.95
CA ASP A 23 4.76 -10.60 -8.69
C ASP A 23 4.14 -11.86 -8.11
N CYS A 24 4.94 -12.67 -7.43
CA CYS A 24 4.46 -13.81 -6.65
C CYS A 24 3.34 -13.43 -5.67
N TYR A 25 3.27 -12.17 -5.33
CA TYR A 25 2.26 -11.49 -4.57
C TYR A 25 0.84 -11.66 -5.10
N TYR A 26 0.66 -11.56 -6.43
CA TYR A 26 -0.65 -11.75 -7.07
C TYR A 26 -1.00 -13.22 -7.32
N THR A 27 -0.08 -14.16 -7.10
CA THR A 27 -0.35 -15.59 -7.35
C THR A 27 -1.35 -16.19 -6.35
N LYS A 28 -1.48 -15.63 -5.15
CA LYS A 28 -2.42 -16.09 -4.12
C LYS A 28 -3.86 -16.18 -4.63
N TYR A 29 -4.28 -15.23 -5.48
CA TYR A 29 -5.63 -15.14 -6.03
C TYR A 29 -5.68 -15.32 -7.55
N PHE A 30 -4.59 -15.71 -8.17
CA PHE A 30 -4.45 -15.77 -9.63
C PHE A 30 -5.54 -16.61 -10.33
N ASN A 31 -6.01 -17.64 -9.67
CA ASN A 31 -7.04 -18.54 -10.20
C ASN A 31 -8.47 -18.06 -9.92
N ASP A 32 -8.67 -17.01 -9.13
CA ASP A 32 -9.99 -16.45 -8.82
C ASP A 32 -10.14 -15.04 -9.45
N LYS A 33 -10.26 -15.03 -10.77
CA LYS A 33 -10.40 -13.77 -11.53
C LYS A 33 -11.65 -13.00 -11.11
N ALA A 34 -12.74 -13.69 -10.80
CA ALA A 34 -13.99 -13.05 -10.40
C ALA A 34 -13.84 -12.31 -9.07
N LEU A 35 -13.12 -12.89 -8.11
CA LEU A 35 -12.80 -12.23 -6.85
C LEU A 35 -11.90 -11.01 -7.06
N VAL A 36 -10.86 -11.14 -7.91
CA VAL A 36 -9.95 -10.03 -8.21
C VAL A 36 -10.70 -8.86 -8.84
N GLU A 37 -11.51 -9.10 -9.88
CA GLU A 37 -12.31 -8.08 -10.54
C GLU A 37 -13.30 -7.42 -9.58
N LYS A 38 -13.97 -8.19 -8.74
CA LYS A 38 -14.86 -7.70 -7.70
C LYS A 38 -14.13 -6.79 -6.72
N ALA A 39 -12.95 -7.21 -6.26
CA ALA A 39 -12.16 -6.46 -5.30
C ALA A 39 -11.62 -5.15 -5.87
N GLU A 40 -11.14 -5.14 -7.12
CA GLU A 40 -10.68 -3.91 -7.79
C GLU A 40 -11.82 -2.91 -7.96
N LYS A 41 -13.00 -3.38 -8.40
CA LYS A 41 -14.18 -2.52 -8.50
C LYS A 41 -14.56 -1.96 -7.13
N TRP A 42 -14.61 -2.81 -6.10
CA TRP A 42 -14.93 -2.41 -4.73
C TRP A 42 -13.92 -1.40 -4.18
N LYS A 43 -12.60 -1.60 -4.40
CA LYS A 43 -11.56 -0.65 -3.98
C LYS A 43 -11.73 0.72 -4.62
N ALA A 44 -12.17 0.77 -5.88
CA ALA A 44 -12.43 2.02 -6.58
C ALA A 44 -13.69 2.75 -6.08
N GLU A 45 -14.63 2.04 -5.46
CA GLU A 45 -15.88 2.59 -4.92
C GLU A 45 -15.70 2.98 -3.44
N THR A 46 -15.19 4.20 -3.16
CA THR A 46 -14.91 4.67 -1.79
C THR A 46 -16.09 4.51 -0.83
N GLN A 47 -17.31 4.65 -1.32
CA GLN A 47 -18.51 4.44 -0.53
C GLN A 47 -18.66 3.00 -0.01
N ALA A 48 -18.03 2.03 -0.67
CA ALA A 48 -18.15 0.62 -0.30
C ALA A 48 -17.29 0.24 0.93
N TRP A 49 -16.25 1.00 1.23
CA TRP A 49 -15.33 0.72 2.35
C TRP A 49 -15.03 1.93 3.25
N GLY A 50 -14.95 3.12 2.69
CA GLY A 50 -14.56 4.31 3.44
C GLY A 50 -15.73 5.08 4.04
N GLY A 51 -16.95 4.86 3.53
CA GLY A 51 -18.12 5.58 3.97
C GLY A 51 -17.94 7.09 3.84
N VAL A 52 -17.66 7.74 4.97
CA VAL A 52 -17.43 9.19 5.05
C VAL A 52 -15.97 9.59 4.80
N PHE A 53 -15.03 8.65 4.68
CA PHE A 53 -13.62 8.96 4.54
C PHE A 53 -13.30 9.52 3.16
N THR A 54 -12.85 10.77 3.10
CA THR A 54 -12.57 11.50 1.85
C THR A 54 -11.18 12.14 1.79
N LYS A 55 -10.37 12.00 2.86
CA LYS A 55 -9.08 12.68 2.95
C LYS A 55 -7.98 12.05 2.09
N ALA A 56 -8.11 10.77 1.77
CA ALA A 56 -7.15 10.05 0.93
C ALA A 56 -7.81 8.87 0.22
N LYS A 57 -7.18 8.40 -0.84
CA LYS A 57 -7.57 7.21 -1.60
C LYS A 57 -6.50 6.12 -1.47
N PRO A 58 -6.84 4.84 -1.73
CA PRO A 58 -5.82 3.79 -1.76
C PRO A 58 -4.79 4.09 -2.84
N HIS A 59 -3.51 3.99 -2.52
CA HIS A 59 -2.44 4.00 -3.51
C HIS A 59 -2.59 2.81 -4.47
N ALA A 60 -2.10 2.95 -5.69
CA ALA A 60 -2.21 1.91 -6.73
C ALA A 60 -1.59 0.57 -6.31
N SER A 61 -0.57 0.59 -5.42
CA SER A 61 0.08 -0.62 -4.91
C SER A 61 -0.73 -1.40 -3.88
N VAL A 62 -1.81 -0.85 -3.34
CA VAL A 62 -2.64 -1.57 -2.36
C VAL A 62 -3.33 -2.74 -3.03
N ASN A 63 -3.06 -3.96 -2.53
CA ASN A 63 -3.71 -5.17 -3.00
C ASN A 63 -5.21 -5.10 -2.74
N ALA A 64 -6.00 -4.98 -3.81
CA ALA A 64 -7.45 -4.83 -3.71
C ALA A 64 -8.12 -6.06 -3.10
N THR A 65 -7.64 -7.26 -3.44
CA THR A 65 -8.25 -8.51 -2.98
C THR A 65 -8.03 -8.72 -1.49
N ASP A 66 -6.80 -8.51 -1.00
CA ASP A 66 -6.53 -8.59 0.43
C ASP A 66 -7.29 -7.49 1.18
N PHE A 67 -7.33 -6.25 0.65
CA PHE A 67 -8.11 -5.17 1.28
C PHE A 67 -9.59 -5.52 1.37
N TYR A 68 -10.18 -5.99 0.28
CA TYR A 68 -11.58 -6.41 0.25
C TYR A 68 -11.85 -7.50 1.29
N LEU A 69 -11.04 -8.57 1.31
CA LEU A 69 -11.24 -9.71 2.22
C LEU A 69 -11.04 -9.31 3.67
N GLN A 70 -10.01 -8.52 3.99
CA GLN A 70 -9.74 -8.07 5.35
C GLN A 70 -10.83 -7.10 5.85
N TYR A 71 -11.30 -6.21 4.98
CA TYR A 71 -12.42 -5.33 5.33
C TYR A 71 -13.69 -6.15 5.61
N GLN A 72 -14.03 -7.15 4.79
CA GLN A 72 -15.23 -7.99 5.04
C GLN A 72 -15.12 -8.78 6.35
N LYS A 73 -13.92 -9.26 6.70
CA LYS A 73 -13.68 -10.05 7.92
C LYS A 73 -13.70 -9.21 9.21
N ASN A 74 -13.33 -7.95 9.12
CA ASN A 74 -13.19 -7.06 10.29
C ASN A 74 -13.73 -5.66 10.04
N LYS A 75 -14.91 -5.61 9.42
CA LYS A 75 -15.54 -4.38 8.94
C LYS A 75 -15.67 -3.31 10.02
N GLU A 76 -16.05 -3.70 11.24
CA GLU A 76 -16.26 -2.76 12.33
C GLU A 76 -15.01 -1.99 12.71
N GLU A 77 -13.84 -2.65 12.81
CA GLU A 77 -12.59 -1.96 13.12
C GLU A 77 -12.12 -1.06 11.97
N TRP A 78 -12.26 -1.52 10.71
CA TRP A 78 -11.96 -0.68 9.54
C TRP A 78 -12.83 0.57 9.49
N ASP A 79 -14.13 0.44 9.75
CA ASP A 79 -15.05 1.58 9.77
C ASP A 79 -14.70 2.58 10.88
N LYS A 80 -14.34 2.09 12.08
CA LYS A 80 -13.88 2.94 13.19
C LYS A 80 -12.57 3.65 12.84
N LEU A 81 -11.63 2.97 12.17
CA LEU A 81 -10.38 3.59 11.70
C LEU A 81 -10.67 4.71 10.70
N PHE A 82 -11.46 4.45 9.66
CA PHE A 82 -11.77 5.46 8.65
C PHE A 82 -12.56 6.64 9.23
N LYS A 83 -13.47 6.38 10.15
CA LYS A 83 -14.19 7.43 10.88
C LYS A 83 -13.21 8.31 11.69
N TRP A 84 -12.33 7.70 12.47
CA TRP A 84 -11.33 8.43 13.25
C TRP A 84 -10.42 9.28 12.34
N LEU A 85 -9.92 8.73 11.24
CA LEU A 85 -9.11 9.44 10.26
C LEU A 85 -9.85 10.63 9.66
N GLN A 86 -11.16 10.50 9.41
CA GLN A 86 -11.99 11.57 8.87
C GLN A 86 -12.24 12.69 9.87
N GLU A 87 -12.53 12.36 11.11
CA GLU A 87 -12.92 13.31 12.14
C GLU A 87 -11.72 14.01 12.81
N THR A 88 -10.54 13.39 12.76
CA THR A 88 -9.33 13.93 13.40
C THR A 88 -8.61 14.92 12.49
N ASP A 89 -8.12 16.03 13.04
CA ASP A 89 -7.14 16.87 12.36
C ASP A 89 -5.77 16.16 12.39
N LEU A 90 -5.44 15.49 11.31
CA LEU A 90 -4.23 14.67 11.20
C LEU A 90 -2.93 15.49 11.23
N LEU A 91 -3.00 16.79 10.91
CA LEU A 91 -1.84 17.67 10.96
C LEU A 91 -1.46 18.07 12.38
N THR A 92 -2.42 18.15 13.28
CA THR A 92 -2.23 18.69 14.64
C THR A 92 -2.40 17.63 15.74
N VAL A 93 -2.94 16.45 15.45
CA VAL A 93 -3.07 15.38 16.44
C VAL A 93 -1.72 15.10 17.10
N PRO A 94 -1.63 14.99 18.44
CA PRO A 94 -0.37 14.78 19.13
C PRO A 94 0.39 13.54 18.64
N LYS A 95 1.69 13.69 18.46
CA LYS A 95 2.54 12.53 18.14
C LYS A 95 2.65 11.59 19.33
N GLY A 96 2.81 10.31 19.02
CA GLY A 96 2.89 9.24 19.99
C GLY A 96 2.10 8.03 19.57
N LYS A 97 1.95 7.10 20.50
CA LYS A 97 1.15 5.89 20.30
C LYS A 97 -0.13 5.98 21.12
N MET A 98 -1.22 5.56 20.51
CA MET A 98 -2.52 5.47 21.16
C MET A 98 -3.25 4.20 20.69
N LYS A 99 -4.16 3.71 21.51
CA LYS A 99 -5.13 2.68 21.11
C LYS A 99 -6.40 3.39 20.64
N LEU A 100 -6.93 3.01 19.50
CA LEU A 100 -8.22 3.51 19.03
C LEU A 100 -9.33 2.91 19.93
N GLU A 101 -10.18 3.77 20.46
CA GLU A 101 -11.24 3.38 21.38
C GLU A 101 -12.13 2.28 20.81
N ASP A 102 -12.50 1.31 21.64
CA ASP A 102 -13.32 0.14 21.29
C ASP A 102 -12.82 -0.68 20.09
N THR A 103 -11.49 -0.74 19.90
CA THR A 103 -10.85 -1.56 18.87
C THR A 103 -9.57 -2.21 19.39
N GLU A 104 -8.98 -3.11 18.60
CA GLU A 104 -7.62 -3.59 18.83
C GLU A 104 -6.57 -2.76 18.06
N ILE A 105 -6.98 -1.73 17.34
CA ILE A 105 -6.11 -0.89 16.50
C ILE A 105 -5.18 -0.03 17.37
N THR A 106 -3.89 -0.13 17.09
CA THR A 106 -2.90 0.79 17.65
C THR A 106 -2.50 1.81 16.58
N ILE A 107 -2.57 3.09 16.92
CA ILE A 107 -2.19 4.20 16.04
C ILE A 107 -0.88 4.80 16.53
N SER A 108 0.07 4.97 15.62
CA SER A 108 1.29 5.74 15.82
C SER A 108 1.24 7.01 14.97
N VAL A 109 1.39 8.18 15.59
CA VAL A 109 1.53 9.47 14.92
C VAL A 109 2.99 9.91 15.04
N GLU A 110 3.65 10.11 13.91
CA GLU A 110 5.09 10.33 13.87
C GLU A 110 5.45 11.55 13.02
N ASP A 111 6.22 12.47 13.59
CA ASP A 111 7.05 13.41 12.83
C ASP A 111 8.40 12.73 12.63
N SER A 112 8.78 12.49 11.39
CA SER A 112 9.91 11.66 11.03
C SER A 112 10.63 12.23 9.81
N ARG A 113 11.66 11.51 9.35
CA ARG A 113 12.43 11.87 8.18
C ARG A 113 12.70 10.64 7.34
N ASN A 114 12.61 10.81 6.01
CA ASN A 114 13.15 9.81 5.09
C ASN A 114 14.67 9.76 5.19
N GLU A 115 15.22 8.56 5.08
CA GLU A 115 16.67 8.33 5.18
C GLU A 115 17.17 7.51 3.97
N PRO A 116 18.47 7.60 3.67
CA PRO A 116 19.08 6.75 2.65
C PRO A 116 18.71 5.28 2.82
N LEU A 117 18.48 4.59 1.71
CA LEU A 117 18.00 3.20 1.68
C LEU A 117 18.81 2.25 2.56
N GLU A 118 20.13 2.42 2.58
CA GLU A 118 21.06 1.60 3.36
C GLU A 118 20.90 1.74 4.88
N LYS A 119 20.21 2.79 5.33
CA LYS A 119 19.85 2.98 6.75
C LYS A 119 18.49 2.41 7.08
N ARG A 120 17.69 2.05 6.08
CA ARG A 120 16.34 1.55 6.28
C ARG A 120 16.34 0.04 6.45
N LYS A 121 15.32 -0.45 7.14
CA LYS A 121 15.15 -1.87 7.43
C LYS A 121 13.97 -2.40 6.64
N THR A 122 14.13 -3.59 6.11
CA THR A 122 13.04 -4.38 5.56
C THR A 122 12.14 -4.89 6.67
N GLU A 123 10.87 -5.08 6.41
CA GLU A 123 9.95 -5.70 7.34
C GLU A 123 8.76 -6.38 6.67
N SER A 124 8.24 -7.38 7.34
CA SER A 124 6.86 -7.82 7.19
C SER A 124 6.26 -8.13 8.54
N HIS A 125 4.96 -8.27 8.57
CA HIS A 125 4.19 -8.52 9.78
C HIS A 125 3.56 -9.91 9.73
N HIS A 126 3.14 -10.42 10.89
CA HIS A 126 2.52 -11.73 10.99
C HIS A 126 1.06 -11.63 11.42
N HIS A 127 0.78 -10.69 12.32
CA HIS A 127 -0.53 -10.56 12.96
C HIS A 127 -1.29 -9.31 12.58
N ASN A 128 -0.63 -8.33 11.97
CA ASN A 128 -1.24 -7.04 11.64
C ASN A 128 -1.06 -6.67 10.18
N CYS A 129 -1.99 -5.87 9.68
CA CYS A 129 -1.80 -5.04 8.51
C CYS A 129 -1.30 -3.67 8.96
N ASP A 130 -0.37 -3.07 8.24
CA ASP A 130 0.02 -1.68 8.45
C ASP A 130 -0.75 -0.79 7.50
N PHE A 131 -1.75 -0.08 8.02
CA PHE A 131 -2.35 1.05 7.31
C PHE A 131 -1.46 2.28 7.52
N MET A 132 -1.04 2.92 6.45
CA MET A 132 -0.13 4.05 6.49
C MET A 132 -0.67 5.21 5.66
N ILE A 133 -0.71 6.41 6.26
CA ILE A 133 -1.05 7.64 5.55
C ILE A 133 0.03 8.70 5.81
N VAL A 134 0.57 9.27 4.74
CA VAL A 134 1.45 10.43 4.80
C VAL A 134 0.56 11.67 4.95
N VAL A 135 0.71 12.41 6.02
CA VAL A 135 -0.09 13.60 6.31
C VAL A 135 0.61 14.86 5.81
N LYS A 136 1.94 14.85 5.83
CA LYS A 136 2.79 15.94 5.34
C LYS A 136 4.07 15.37 4.73
N GLY A 137 4.53 15.98 3.66
CA GLY A 137 5.72 15.54 2.92
C GLY A 137 5.40 14.43 1.91
N ILE A 138 6.43 13.73 1.47
CA ILE A 138 6.36 12.59 0.55
C ILE A 138 7.21 11.47 1.13
N GLU A 139 6.66 10.29 1.29
CA GLU A 139 7.39 9.11 1.78
C GLU A 139 7.63 8.12 0.65
N ARG A 140 8.86 7.67 0.48
CA ARG A 140 9.19 6.59 -0.45
C ARG A 140 9.20 5.25 0.26
N PHE A 141 8.53 4.28 -0.36
CA PHE A 141 8.45 2.89 0.06
C PHE A 141 9.17 1.98 -0.93
N GLY A 142 9.68 0.87 -0.43
CA GLY A 142 10.14 -0.25 -1.23
C GLY A 142 9.26 -1.47 -0.98
N HIS A 143 8.82 -2.13 -2.05
CA HIS A 143 8.10 -3.40 -2.02
C HIS A 143 9.02 -4.50 -2.52
N LEU A 144 9.29 -5.49 -1.66
CA LEU A 144 10.30 -6.50 -1.92
C LEU A 144 9.76 -7.61 -2.83
N ASP A 145 10.62 -8.10 -3.70
CA ASP A 145 10.36 -9.33 -4.44
C ASP A 145 10.69 -10.55 -3.58
N HIS A 146 9.69 -11.37 -3.26
CA HIS A 146 9.83 -12.51 -2.35
C HIS A 146 10.86 -13.54 -2.85
N PHE A 147 10.99 -13.74 -4.17
CA PHE A 147 11.93 -14.70 -4.73
C PHE A 147 13.39 -14.28 -4.58
N SER A 148 13.64 -13.00 -4.33
CA SER A 148 14.98 -12.46 -4.11
C SER A 148 15.32 -12.26 -2.64
N CYS A 149 14.40 -12.60 -1.73
CA CYS A 149 14.54 -12.35 -0.31
C CYS A 149 14.94 -13.61 0.47
N THR A 150 15.75 -13.40 1.51
CA THR A 150 16.01 -14.41 2.54
C THR A 150 15.74 -13.79 3.90
N THR A 151 15.17 -14.60 4.81
CA THR A 151 14.89 -14.12 6.17
C THR A 151 16.16 -13.79 6.92
N LYS A 152 16.14 -12.69 7.66
CA LYS A 152 17.25 -12.20 8.48
C LYS A 152 16.89 -12.22 9.96
N GLY A 153 17.44 -13.18 10.67
CA GLY A 153 17.16 -13.37 12.09
C GLY A 153 15.89 -14.15 12.36
N GLN A 154 15.29 -13.93 13.52
CA GLN A 154 14.08 -14.62 13.97
C GLN A 154 12.91 -13.65 14.07
N TRP A 155 11.70 -14.18 14.00
CA TRP A 155 10.50 -13.44 14.31
C TRP A 155 10.58 -12.79 15.70
N LYS A 156 10.40 -11.48 15.71
CA LYS A 156 9.94 -10.77 16.92
C LYS A 156 8.43 -10.81 16.93
N PRO A 157 7.73 -10.47 18.02
CA PRO A 157 6.30 -10.80 18.14
C PRO A 157 5.45 -10.58 16.89
N ASP A 158 5.75 -9.59 16.06
CA ASP A 158 5.01 -9.29 14.83
C ASP A 158 5.88 -8.95 13.62
N VAL A 159 7.21 -8.97 13.74
CA VAL A 159 8.10 -8.44 12.71
C VAL A 159 9.23 -9.41 12.40
N ILE A 160 9.48 -9.63 11.10
CA ILE A 160 10.72 -10.24 10.60
C ILE A 160 11.41 -9.30 9.62
N ARG A 161 12.71 -9.52 9.42
CA ARG A 161 13.57 -8.76 8.51
C ARG A 161 14.06 -9.64 7.37
N TYR A 162 14.53 -9.01 6.30
CA TYR A 162 15.00 -9.71 5.10
C TYR A 162 16.29 -9.10 4.58
N ASP A 163 17.15 -9.93 4.07
CA ASP A 163 18.13 -9.55 3.06
C ASP A 163 17.46 -9.69 1.69
N TYR A 164 17.71 -8.78 0.75
CA TYR A 164 16.94 -8.64 -0.48
C TYR A 164 17.80 -8.11 -1.64
N ASP A 165 17.34 -8.34 -2.87
CA ASP A 165 17.93 -7.76 -4.08
C ASP A 165 17.27 -6.40 -4.37
N LYS A 166 18.08 -5.32 -4.22
CA LYS A 166 17.62 -3.96 -4.49
C LYS A 166 17.13 -3.77 -5.95
N SER A 167 17.72 -4.46 -6.90
CA SER A 167 17.38 -4.33 -8.32
C SER A 167 15.99 -4.90 -8.66
N LYS A 168 15.45 -5.75 -7.79
CA LYS A 168 14.13 -6.36 -7.91
C LYS A 168 13.07 -5.72 -6.99
N THR A 169 13.50 -4.77 -6.17
CA THR A 169 12.60 -4.01 -5.29
C THR A 169 11.89 -2.93 -6.09
N ARG A 170 10.58 -2.84 -5.96
CA ARG A 170 9.81 -1.74 -6.53
C ARG A 170 9.73 -0.60 -5.55
N PHE A 171 10.08 0.61 -6.02
CA PHE A 171 10.01 1.83 -5.23
C PHE A 171 8.88 2.71 -5.74
N TYR A 172 8.15 3.33 -4.83
CA TYR A 172 7.09 4.28 -5.14
C TYR A 172 6.95 5.31 -4.03
N ASP A 173 6.41 6.47 -4.37
CA ASP A 173 6.21 7.59 -3.47
C ASP A 173 4.75 7.72 -3.11
N SER A 174 4.47 7.90 -1.82
CA SER A 174 3.14 8.21 -1.30
C SER A 174 3.06 9.67 -0.89
N THR A 175 1.94 10.29 -1.20
CA THR A 175 1.63 11.69 -0.93
C THR A 175 0.46 11.82 0.05
N PRO A 176 0.17 13.01 0.60
CA PRO A 176 -0.95 13.20 1.53
C PRO A 176 -2.34 12.82 1.01
N ASN A 177 -2.50 12.63 -0.31
CA ASN A 177 -3.78 12.27 -0.92
C ASN A 177 -3.99 10.75 -1.05
N GLU A 178 -3.05 9.96 -0.55
CA GLU A 178 -3.05 8.51 -0.70
C GLU A 178 -2.71 7.82 0.63
N PHE A 179 -3.23 6.61 0.78
CA PHE A 179 -2.82 5.72 1.86
C PHE A 179 -2.36 4.37 1.31
N LEU A 180 -1.57 3.69 2.10
CA LEU A 180 -1.04 2.37 1.83
C LEU A 180 -1.59 1.39 2.86
N ILE A 181 -1.72 0.14 2.45
CA ILE A 181 -1.95 -0.97 3.36
C ILE A 181 -0.93 -2.04 3.01
N PHE A 182 -0.13 -2.44 3.98
CA PHE A 182 0.77 -3.58 3.88
C PHE A 182 0.17 -4.76 4.65
N PHE A 183 -0.21 -5.79 3.92
CA PHE A 183 -0.67 -7.04 4.50
C PHE A 183 0.53 -7.92 4.89
N PRO A 184 0.36 -9.03 5.62
CA PRO A 184 1.48 -9.89 6.01
C PRO A 184 2.40 -10.33 4.87
N ASP A 185 1.84 -10.54 3.69
CA ASP A 185 2.61 -10.90 2.50
C ASP A 185 3.24 -9.68 1.79
N ASP A 186 3.02 -8.44 2.27
CA ASP A 186 3.61 -7.20 1.76
C ASP A 186 4.95 -6.92 2.45
N TRP A 187 6.02 -7.55 1.98
CA TRP A 187 7.34 -7.30 2.51
C TRP A 187 7.85 -5.94 2.01
N HIS A 188 8.18 -5.05 2.93
CA HIS A 188 8.37 -3.66 2.58
C HIS A 188 9.52 -2.97 3.31
N ILE A 189 9.86 -1.78 2.83
CA ILE A 189 10.77 -0.81 3.45
C ILE A 189 10.06 0.53 3.48
N ALA A 190 10.01 1.16 4.63
CA ALA A 190 9.40 2.47 4.82
C ALA A 190 10.44 3.58 5.00
N LYS A 191 10.04 4.83 4.79
CA LYS A 191 10.82 6.05 5.05
C LYS A 191 12.15 6.12 4.30
N ILE A 192 12.13 5.76 3.02
CA ILE A 192 13.29 5.83 2.13
C ILE A 192 13.39 7.26 1.57
N ALA A 193 14.61 7.81 1.52
CA ALA A 193 14.86 9.09 0.89
C ALA A 193 14.43 9.07 -0.59
N ASN A 194 13.72 10.12 -1.00
CA ASN A 194 13.23 10.34 -2.36
C ASN A 194 13.97 11.51 -3.01
N ASP A 195 13.54 11.91 -4.21
CA ASP A 195 14.23 12.93 -5.00
C ASP A 195 13.85 14.37 -4.59
N THR A 196 12.99 14.53 -3.56
CA THR A 196 12.64 15.85 -3.05
C THR A 196 13.75 16.41 -2.16
N LYS A 197 13.84 17.75 -2.09
CA LYS A 197 14.81 18.41 -1.23
C LYS A 197 14.47 18.25 0.25
N ASP A 198 13.18 18.34 0.58
CA ASP A 198 12.68 18.18 1.94
C ASP A 198 12.32 16.71 2.18
N GLN A 199 12.96 16.12 3.17
CA GLN A 199 12.76 14.73 3.56
C GLN A 199 11.92 14.59 4.84
N GLU A 200 11.47 15.72 5.42
CA GLU A 200 10.63 15.70 6.62
C GLU A 200 9.22 15.23 6.28
N ILE A 201 8.72 14.29 7.06
CA ILE A 201 7.39 13.71 6.88
C ILE A 201 6.62 13.68 8.20
N ARG A 202 5.31 13.81 8.09
CA ARG A 202 4.39 13.44 9.14
C ARG A 202 3.55 12.26 8.65
N VAL A 203 3.56 11.17 9.41
CA VAL A 203 2.89 9.93 9.04
C VAL A 203 2.03 9.41 10.18
N ILE A 204 0.96 8.74 9.82
CA ILE A 204 0.13 7.98 10.75
C ILE A 204 0.18 6.52 10.29
N VAL A 205 0.52 5.64 11.22
CA VAL A 205 0.55 4.20 11.04
C VAL A 205 -0.49 3.58 11.97
N ALA A 206 -1.48 2.92 11.40
CA ALA A 206 -2.43 2.13 12.18
C ALA A 206 -2.18 0.64 11.97
N LYS A 207 -1.95 -0.09 13.06
CA LYS A 207 -1.86 -1.55 13.03
C LYS A 207 -3.25 -2.13 13.21
N VAL A 208 -3.78 -2.70 12.14
CA VAL A 208 -5.08 -3.36 12.10
C VAL A 208 -4.85 -4.86 12.12
N ARG A 209 -5.55 -5.59 12.99
CA ARG A 209 -5.39 -7.04 13.09
C ARG A 209 -5.69 -7.73 11.75
N TYR A 210 -4.75 -8.57 11.30
CA TYR A 210 -4.97 -9.43 10.15
C TYR A 210 -5.84 -10.64 10.55
N CYS A 211 -6.88 -10.89 9.77
CA CYS A 211 -7.78 -12.03 9.94
C CYS A 211 -7.51 -13.06 8.82
N PRO A 212 -6.77 -14.16 9.10
CA PRO A 212 -6.38 -15.15 8.09
C PRO A 212 -7.58 -15.93 7.51
#